data_14b477b427185576fd93e8a845f17a8c
#
_entry.id   14b477b427185576fd93e8a845f17a8c
#
_cell.length_a   1.000
_cell.length_b   1.000
_cell.length_c   1.000
_cell.angle_alpha   90.00
_cell.angle_beta   90.00
_cell.angle_gamma   90.00
#
_symmetry.space_group_name_H-M   'P 1'
#
loop_
_entity.id
_entity.type
_entity.pdbx_description
1 polymer ?
#
loop_
_entity_poly.entity_id
_entity_poly.type
_entity_poly.pdbx_seq_one_letter_code
_entity_poly.pdbx_strand_id
1 'polypeptide(L)'
;MTARLPLAAFLTSILVAPGLAQDDVATVATVPTTPQTSASLTLTLESQGNIERTVVNYLCDNDRALSVQYINAAPNFLAIVPVEGQNLVFATTLSASGARYVSGPYEWWSHQGEATLRDLMQDEDAEPLATCTEVSNTP
;
A
#
# COMPACT_ATOMS: atom_id res chain seq x y z
N MET A 1 -35.74 -66.51 31.35
CA MET A 1 -36.48 -67.00 30.18
C MET A 1 -35.73 -66.62 28.96
N THR A 2 -35.14 -67.62 28.36
CA THR A 2 -34.27 -67.57 27.20
C THR A 2 -35.07 -67.54 25.91
N ALA A 3 -34.78 -66.64 24.99
CA ALA A 3 -35.21 -66.73 23.59
C ALA A 3 -34.06 -66.42 22.65
N ARG A 4 -33.79 -67.40 21.79
CA ARG A 4 -32.69 -67.48 20.86
C ARG A 4 -33.01 -66.80 19.53
N LEU A 5 -32.00 -66.14 18.93
CA LEU A 5 -31.98 -65.67 17.55
C LEU A 5 -32.03 -66.85 16.55
N PRO A 6 -32.43 -66.58 15.31
CA PRO A 6 -31.79 -67.25 14.18
C PRO A 6 -30.98 -66.21 13.28
N LEU A 7 -29.84 -66.71 12.91
CA LEU A 7 -28.89 -66.21 11.98
C LEU A 7 -29.37 -66.38 10.54
N ALA A 8 -29.54 -65.35 9.77
CA ALA A 8 -29.80 -65.43 8.35
C ALA A 8 -28.58 -64.81 7.60
N ALA A 9 -27.83 -65.63 6.91
CA ALA A 9 -26.75 -65.28 6.06
C ALA A 9 -27.28 -64.80 4.70
N PHE A 10 -27.00 -63.58 4.32
CA PHE A 10 -27.17 -63.10 2.94
C PHE A 10 -25.79 -62.89 2.32
N LEU A 11 -25.51 -63.76 1.31
CA LEU A 11 -24.42 -63.54 0.36
C LEU A 11 -24.88 -62.44 -0.61
N THR A 12 -24.24 -61.32 -0.60
CA THR A 12 -24.38 -60.32 -1.65
C THR A 12 -23.09 -60.26 -2.46
N SER A 13 -23.22 -60.53 -3.73
CA SER A 13 -22.15 -60.47 -4.75
C SER A 13 -21.67 -59.06 -4.90
N ILE A 14 -20.32 -58.88 -4.84
CA ILE A 14 -19.65 -57.60 -5.11
C ILE A 14 -19.50 -57.49 -6.64
N LEU A 15 -20.25 -56.55 -7.25
CA LEU A 15 -20.00 -56.10 -8.60
C LEU A 15 -18.89 -55.01 -8.50
N VAL A 16 -17.70 -55.31 -9.00
CA VAL A 16 -16.62 -54.34 -9.21
C VAL A 16 -16.96 -53.56 -10.48
N ALA A 17 -17.37 -52.33 -10.34
CA ALA A 17 -17.43 -51.39 -11.45
C ALA A 17 -16.05 -50.72 -11.64
N PRO A 18 -15.55 -50.55 -12.89
CA PRO A 18 -14.33 -49.83 -13.14
C PRO A 18 -14.53 -48.35 -12.84
N GLY A 19 -13.76 -47.85 -11.86
CA GLY A 19 -13.74 -46.45 -11.52
C GLY A 19 -13.20 -45.62 -12.72
N LEU A 20 -14.04 -44.71 -13.20
CA LEU A 20 -13.62 -43.61 -14.02
C LEU A 20 -12.80 -42.69 -13.13
N ALA A 21 -11.52 -42.51 -13.46
CA ALA A 21 -10.70 -41.48 -12.89
C ALA A 21 -11.34 -40.12 -13.22
N GLN A 22 -11.87 -39.45 -12.20
CA GLN A 22 -12.22 -38.04 -12.29
C GLN A 22 -10.92 -37.26 -12.20
N ASP A 23 -10.50 -36.68 -13.33
CA ASP A 23 -9.52 -35.61 -13.33
C ASP A 23 -10.10 -34.46 -12.49
N ASP A 24 -9.55 -34.28 -11.30
CA ASP A 24 -9.76 -33.07 -10.50
C ASP A 24 -9.15 -31.90 -11.28
N VAL A 25 -9.95 -31.28 -12.13
CA VAL A 25 -9.64 -29.97 -12.68
C VAL A 25 -9.66 -29.01 -11.50
N ALA A 26 -8.48 -28.71 -10.97
CA ALA A 26 -8.29 -27.65 -10.00
C ALA A 26 -8.87 -26.36 -10.60
N THR A 27 -10.03 -25.96 -10.10
CA THR A 27 -10.64 -24.68 -10.44
C THR A 27 -9.72 -23.61 -9.86
N VAL A 28 -8.86 -23.07 -10.73
CA VAL A 28 -8.06 -21.89 -10.38
C VAL A 28 -9.04 -20.78 -10.11
N ALA A 29 -9.23 -20.44 -8.84
CA ALA A 29 -10.00 -19.27 -8.43
C ALA A 29 -9.32 -18.04 -9.06
N THR A 30 -9.91 -17.51 -10.11
CA THR A 30 -9.52 -16.22 -10.67
C THR A 30 -9.81 -15.16 -9.64
N VAL A 31 -8.76 -14.69 -8.97
CA VAL A 31 -8.83 -13.49 -8.14
C VAL A 31 -9.28 -12.35 -9.04
N PRO A 32 -10.39 -11.64 -8.74
CA PRO A 32 -10.80 -10.52 -9.55
C PRO A 32 -9.71 -9.44 -9.47
N THR A 33 -8.97 -9.27 -10.54
CA THR A 33 -8.02 -8.18 -10.69
C THR A 33 -8.85 -6.92 -10.89
N THR A 34 -8.89 -6.06 -9.88
CA THR A 34 -9.46 -4.72 -10.01
C THR A 34 -8.72 -4.01 -11.14
N PRO A 35 -9.40 -3.51 -12.17
CA PRO A 35 -8.72 -2.81 -13.25
C PRO A 35 -8.02 -1.57 -12.68
N GLN A 36 -6.69 -1.57 -12.71
CA GLN A 36 -5.90 -0.40 -12.36
C GLN A 36 -5.89 0.54 -13.56
N THR A 37 -6.49 1.70 -13.38
CA THR A 37 -6.40 2.77 -14.37
C THR A 37 -5.16 3.60 -14.07
N SER A 38 -4.22 3.65 -14.98
CA SER A 38 -3.04 4.51 -14.88
C SER A 38 -3.22 5.73 -15.79
N ALA A 39 -2.80 6.88 -15.29
CA ALA A 39 -2.69 8.10 -16.07
C ALA A 39 -1.26 8.64 -15.96
N SER A 40 -0.76 9.25 -17.03
CA SER A 40 0.50 9.98 -16.99
C SER A 40 0.23 11.48 -17.06
N LEU A 41 0.90 12.25 -16.22
CA LEU A 41 0.88 13.70 -16.22
C LEU A 41 2.29 14.22 -16.53
N THR A 42 2.38 15.05 -17.55
CA THR A 42 3.62 15.81 -17.82
C THR A 42 3.43 17.23 -17.33
N LEU A 43 4.25 17.63 -16.35
CA LEU A 43 4.24 18.97 -15.77
C LEU A 43 5.47 19.72 -16.25
N THR A 44 5.27 20.85 -16.92
CA THR A 44 6.34 21.78 -17.28
C THR A 44 6.34 22.92 -16.28
N LEU A 45 7.45 23.06 -15.55
CA LEU A 45 7.65 24.12 -14.58
C LEU A 45 8.68 25.12 -15.11
N GLU A 46 8.32 26.39 -15.09
CA GLU A 46 9.29 27.46 -15.31
C GLU A 46 9.89 27.84 -13.96
N SER A 47 11.21 27.93 -13.90
CA SER A 47 11.93 28.28 -12.70
C SER A 47 12.81 29.51 -12.97
N GLN A 48 12.91 30.41 -11.98
CA GLN A 48 13.82 31.55 -12.00
C GLN A 48 15.25 31.19 -11.52
N GLY A 49 15.47 29.92 -11.19
CA GLY A 49 16.74 29.39 -10.68
C GLY A 49 17.00 27.98 -11.16
N ASN A 50 17.91 27.29 -10.51
CA ASN A 50 18.19 25.90 -10.78
C ASN A 50 17.00 25.04 -10.34
N ILE A 51 16.66 24.05 -11.17
CA ILE A 51 15.72 23.01 -10.80
C ILE A 51 16.52 21.89 -10.13
N GLU A 52 16.13 21.56 -8.90
CA GLU A 52 16.72 20.46 -8.14
C GLU A 52 15.68 19.37 -7.91
N ARG A 53 16.11 18.13 -8.05
CA ARG A 53 15.32 16.95 -7.76
C ARG A 53 16.10 16.07 -6.80
N THR A 54 15.56 15.90 -5.60
CA THR A 54 16.18 15.11 -4.55
C THR A 54 15.25 13.97 -4.14
N VAL A 55 15.81 12.80 -3.88
CA VAL A 55 15.08 11.67 -3.29
C VAL A 55 15.61 11.47 -1.89
N VAL A 56 14.71 11.53 -0.92
CA VAL A 56 15.01 11.29 0.48
C VAL A 56 14.30 10.00 0.91
N ASN A 57 15.06 9.11 1.54
CA ASN A 57 14.52 7.88 2.09
C ASN A 57 14.23 8.06 3.57
N TYR A 58 13.08 7.60 3.99
CA TYR A 58 12.59 7.66 5.37
C TYR A 58 12.28 6.25 5.87
N LEU A 59 12.52 6.04 7.17
CA LEU A 59 11.99 4.91 7.92
C LEU A 59 10.92 5.44 8.88
N CYS A 60 9.72 4.88 8.82
CA CYS A 60 8.59 5.31 9.62
C CYS A 60 8.33 4.38 10.80
N ASP A 61 7.60 4.86 11.80
CA ASP A 61 7.25 4.18 13.05
C ASP A 61 6.45 2.88 12.87
N ASN A 62 5.83 2.71 11.69
CA ASN A 62 5.11 1.49 11.28
C ASN A 62 5.99 0.52 10.46
N ASP A 63 7.32 0.59 10.60
CA ASP A 63 8.32 -0.20 9.85
C ASP A 63 8.25 -0.05 8.33
N ARG A 64 7.58 0.99 7.83
CA ARG A 64 7.51 1.28 6.40
C ARG A 64 8.66 2.17 5.97
N ALA A 65 9.36 1.76 4.91
CA ALA A 65 10.29 2.62 4.22
C ALA A 65 9.54 3.44 3.16
N LEU A 66 9.75 4.75 3.15
CA LEU A 66 9.22 5.67 2.16
C LEU A 66 10.35 6.35 1.41
N SER A 67 10.23 6.42 0.08
CA SER A 67 11.12 7.25 -0.75
C SER A 67 10.32 8.43 -1.25
N VAL A 68 10.63 9.61 -0.73
CA VAL A 68 9.95 10.85 -1.10
C VAL A 68 10.82 11.64 -2.06
N GLN A 69 10.23 12.05 -3.17
CA GLN A 69 10.91 12.84 -4.16
C GLN A 69 10.50 14.31 -4.03
N TYR A 70 11.48 15.18 -3.80
CA TYR A 70 11.30 16.62 -3.78
C TYR A 70 11.73 17.25 -5.11
N ILE A 71 10.93 18.19 -5.59
CA ILE A 71 11.20 18.96 -6.81
C ILE A 71 11.19 20.45 -6.43
N ASN A 72 12.37 21.04 -6.42
CA ASN A 72 12.60 22.44 -6.10
C ASN A 72 12.82 23.21 -7.41
N ALA A 73 11.78 23.87 -7.88
CA ALA A 73 11.79 24.68 -9.11
C ALA A 73 11.15 26.04 -8.80
N ALA A 74 11.85 26.87 -8.02
CA ALA A 74 11.32 28.13 -7.51
C ALA A 74 10.61 28.98 -8.58
N PRO A 75 9.39 29.49 -8.33
CA PRO A 75 8.68 29.49 -7.04
C PRO A 75 7.87 28.23 -6.75
N ASN A 76 8.01 27.16 -7.53
CA ASN A 76 7.27 25.93 -7.38
C ASN A 76 8.08 24.91 -6.56
N PHE A 77 7.49 24.38 -5.50
CA PHE A 77 8.07 23.34 -4.66
C PHE A 77 7.04 22.21 -4.49
N LEU A 78 7.44 21.00 -4.89
CA LEU A 78 6.58 19.82 -4.87
C LEU A 78 7.26 18.69 -4.12
N ALA A 79 6.43 17.79 -3.56
CA ALA A 79 6.88 16.50 -3.07
C ALA A 79 6.02 15.39 -3.69
N ILE A 80 6.63 14.28 -4.08
CA ILE A 80 5.92 13.07 -4.47
C ILE A 80 6.07 12.09 -3.33
N VAL A 81 4.96 11.83 -2.63
CA VAL A 81 4.92 11.03 -1.41
C VAL A 81 4.07 9.78 -1.66
N PRO A 82 4.59 8.57 -1.33
CA PRO A 82 3.81 7.35 -1.36
C PRO A 82 2.79 7.33 -0.21
N VAL A 83 1.50 7.37 -0.54
CA VAL A 83 0.40 7.27 0.42
C VAL A 83 -0.49 6.11 -0.01
N GLU A 84 -0.75 5.15 0.89
CA GLU A 84 -1.62 3.99 0.63
C GLU A 84 -1.31 3.24 -0.67
N GLY A 85 -0.01 3.14 -1.01
CA GLY A 85 0.44 2.45 -2.23
C GLY A 85 0.32 3.26 -3.52
N GLN A 86 -0.05 4.52 -3.44
CA GLN A 86 -0.12 5.45 -4.56
C GLN A 86 0.88 6.60 -4.38
N ASN A 87 1.49 7.04 -5.47
CA ASN A 87 2.34 8.22 -5.46
C ASN A 87 1.47 9.46 -5.65
N LEU A 88 1.31 10.26 -4.60
CA LEU A 88 0.56 11.50 -4.66
C LEU A 88 1.50 12.69 -4.85
N VAL A 89 1.06 13.67 -5.62
CA VAL A 89 1.77 14.94 -5.81
C VAL A 89 1.27 15.95 -4.78
N PHE A 90 2.17 16.39 -3.93
CA PHE A 90 1.96 17.41 -2.90
C PHE A 90 2.55 18.73 -3.34
N ALA A 91 1.86 19.81 -3.11
CA ALA A 91 2.36 21.17 -3.31
C ALA A 91 2.70 21.82 -1.97
N THR A 92 3.75 22.63 -1.94
CA THR A 92 4.12 23.36 -0.73
C THR A 92 3.05 24.33 -0.29
N THR A 93 2.93 24.52 1.02
CA THR A 93 2.06 25.50 1.64
C THR A 93 2.80 26.26 2.72
N LEU A 94 2.15 27.27 3.30
CA LEU A 94 2.77 28.11 4.32
C LEU A 94 3.13 27.28 5.56
N SER A 95 4.35 27.45 6.06
CA SER A 95 4.87 26.85 7.28
C SER A 95 5.71 27.83 8.05
N ALA A 96 5.62 27.80 9.39
CA ALA A 96 6.47 28.61 10.26
C ALA A 96 7.88 28.04 10.38
N SER A 97 8.03 26.73 10.22
CA SER A 97 9.31 26.02 10.23
C SER A 97 9.20 24.73 9.40
N GLY A 98 10.33 24.24 8.91
CA GLY A 98 10.35 23.07 8.02
C GLY A 98 9.69 23.34 6.67
N ALA A 99 9.36 22.28 5.97
CA ALA A 99 8.65 22.33 4.69
C ALA A 99 7.35 21.55 4.79
N ARG A 100 6.25 22.23 4.55
CA ARG A 100 4.89 21.70 4.65
C ARG A 100 4.30 21.58 3.24
N TYR A 101 3.80 20.40 2.90
CA TYR A 101 3.20 20.08 1.62
C TYR A 101 1.82 19.47 1.80
N VAL A 102 0.89 19.73 0.88
CA VAL A 102 -0.48 19.21 0.96
C VAL A 102 -0.91 18.57 -0.36
N SER A 103 -1.71 17.51 -0.27
CA SER A 103 -2.35 16.82 -1.38
C SER A 103 -3.70 16.25 -0.96
N GLY A 104 -4.80 16.81 -1.45
CA GLY A 104 -6.13 16.42 -0.98
C GLY A 104 -6.26 16.55 0.53
N PRO A 105 -6.66 15.48 1.25
CA PRO A 105 -6.77 15.52 2.70
C PRO A 105 -5.43 15.34 3.43
N TYR A 106 -4.35 15.04 2.71
CA TYR A 106 -3.09 14.70 3.32
C TYR A 106 -2.14 15.88 3.43
N GLU A 107 -1.39 15.89 4.55
CA GLU A 107 -0.27 16.77 4.82
C GLU A 107 1.00 15.96 4.98
N TRP A 108 2.07 16.38 4.33
CA TRP A 108 3.43 15.95 4.56
C TRP A 108 4.24 17.13 5.08
N TRP A 109 4.73 17.03 6.31
CA TRP A 109 5.55 18.06 6.93
C TRP A 109 6.93 17.49 7.25
N SER A 110 8.00 18.10 6.76
CA SER A 110 9.37 17.68 7.01
C SER A 110 10.17 18.78 7.70
N HIS A 111 10.93 18.39 8.72
CA HIS A 111 11.76 19.30 9.52
C HIS A 111 12.95 18.56 10.13
N GLN A 112 14.17 19.01 9.86
CA GLN A 112 15.40 18.52 10.51
C GLN A 112 15.60 17.00 10.47
N GLY A 113 15.33 16.37 9.34
CA GLY A 113 15.49 14.92 9.16
C GLY A 113 14.31 14.09 9.67
N GLU A 114 13.29 14.72 10.23
CA GLU A 114 12.03 14.08 10.57
C GLU A 114 10.93 14.49 9.59
N ALA A 115 9.93 13.64 9.45
CA ALA A 115 8.74 13.96 8.66
C ALA A 115 7.50 13.28 9.21
N THR A 116 6.34 13.92 9.06
CA THR A 116 5.06 13.36 9.43
C THR A 116 4.10 13.37 8.27
N LEU A 117 3.31 12.31 8.14
CA LEU A 117 2.15 12.24 7.26
C LEU A 117 0.89 12.32 8.11
N ARG A 118 0.02 13.25 7.82
CA ARG A 118 -1.25 13.44 8.55
C ARG A 118 -2.44 13.42 7.58
N ASP A 119 -3.58 13.03 8.10
CA ASP A 119 -4.88 13.23 7.46
C ASP A 119 -5.54 14.46 8.11
N LEU A 120 -5.70 15.53 7.33
CA LEU A 120 -6.29 16.79 7.78
C LEU A 120 -7.81 16.71 7.97
N MET A 121 -8.44 15.58 7.64
CA MET A 121 -9.85 15.34 7.94
C MET A 121 -10.06 14.79 9.35
N GLN A 122 -8.98 14.39 10.03
CA GLN A 122 -8.99 13.98 11.42
C GLN A 122 -8.84 15.20 12.34
N ASP A 123 -9.15 15.00 13.62
CA ASP A 123 -8.94 16.04 14.63
C ASP A 123 -7.47 16.46 14.71
N GLU A 124 -7.22 17.72 15.08
CA GLU A 124 -5.86 18.28 15.16
C GLU A 124 -4.96 17.49 16.11
N ASP A 125 -5.53 16.93 17.18
CA ASP A 125 -4.84 16.11 18.17
C ASP A 125 -4.73 14.63 17.77
N ALA A 126 -5.24 14.22 16.61
CA ALA A 126 -5.14 12.84 16.15
C ALA A 126 -3.69 12.48 15.85
N GLU A 127 -3.33 11.22 16.15
CA GLU A 127 -2.01 10.69 15.82
C GLU A 127 -1.76 10.77 14.30
N PRO A 128 -0.53 11.10 13.88
CA PRO A 128 -0.16 11.07 12.47
C PRO A 128 -0.35 9.67 11.87
N LEU A 129 -0.64 9.60 10.59
CA LEU A 129 -0.66 8.34 9.84
C LEU A 129 0.72 7.67 9.79
N ALA A 130 1.78 8.45 9.88
CA ALA A 130 3.15 7.99 10.01
C ALA A 130 4.05 9.11 10.54
N THR A 131 4.97 8.74 11.42
CA THR A 131 6.12 9.56 11.83
C THR A 131 7.37 8.90 11.31
N CYS A 132 8.19 9.64 10.57
CA CYS A 132 9.28 9.09 9.79
C CYS A 132 10.59 9.83 10.09
N THR A 133 11.69 9.11 10.05
CA THR A 133 13.04 9.67 10.19
C THR A 133 13.82 9.43 8.90
N GLU A 134 14.53 10.43 8.44
CA GLU A 134 15.40 10.32 7.27
C GLU A 134 16.51 9.28 7.50
N VAL A 135 16.65 8.37 6.56
CA VAL A 135 17.73 7.39 6.56
C VAL A 135 18.88 7.96 5.73
N SER A 136 19.96 8.33 6.42
CA SER A 136 21.17 8.77 5.74
C SER A 136 21.78 7.59 4.99
N ASN A 137 21.80 7.66 3.67
CA ASN A 137 22.58 6.75 2.84
C ASN A 137 24.06 7.22 2.86
N THR A 138 24.69 7.20 4.03
CA THR A 138 26.14 7.38 4.07
C THR A 138 26.77 6.05 3.66
N PRO A 139 27.55 6.00 2.55
CA PRO A 139 28.24 4.78 2.13
C PRO A 139 29.33 4.39 3.10
#